data_2945168b9d927e4eff7b8bd70cfc0c52
#
_entry.id   2945168b9d927e4eff7b8bd70cfc0c52
#
_cell.length_a   1.000
_cell.length_b   1.000
_cell.length_c   1.000
_cell.angle_alpha   90.00
_cell.angle_beta   90.00
_cell.angle_gamma   90.00
#
_symmetry.space_group_name_H-M   'P 1'
#
loop_
_entity.id
_entity.type
_entity.pdbx_description
1 polymer ?
#
loop_
_entity_poly.entity_id
_entity_poly.type
_entity_poly.pdbx_seq_one_letter_code
_entity_poly.pdbx_strand_id
1 'polypeptide(L)'
;MRPGGYFDSPWPAEDGGPQRLQTAPIASAPGLNLRPGERLACTTRHTLLSTMTVLGAPGEVYLLTHSALRARLGLATTACVEKIDPVSLQPLARSPRLPGGPMWPGGMAVHRNGDLFVVYGRYLHRLNRQCQTLASLQLPVDAPYNSFVVLDNGLIVTKNLSDTVAARLTVVDPATTARACPDQDSPEPSIARLSAIGNTVYVVGVRSIFRYHWSDAASQLVFDAGWRFDYIGASGQSYGWDVVLDGQHAWFMDNGHHRYLFRMVGAGVSPTANRLLRVSLNDAADHLALDVCGAPGGSITNPPLVNLQRRIVVGYDSANRQMQAWRFDPALRSLQPLWHKADLGCASHMLLYPATGELVTNDYRRLGEEVVVLDIETGDERGRVRVGGLTQGVVFPSVGWGRDLYWCSMGKLARVFVQ
;
A
#
# COMPACT_ATOMS: atom_id res chain seq x y z
N MET A 1 -5.25 -18.17 -8.04
CA MET A 1 -3.81 -18.45 -8.12
C MET A 1 -3.09 -17.14 -7.80
N ARG A 2 -2.17 -17.11 -6.85
CA ARG A 2 -1.43 -15.88 -6.55
C ARG A 2 -0.36 -15.62 -7.61
N PRO A 3 0.03 -14.35 -7.82
CA PRO A 3 1.07 -13.99 -8.78
C PRO A 3 2.37 -14.75 -8.51
N GLY A 4 2.97 -15.32 -9.54
CA GLY A 4 4.06 -16.29 -9.45
C GLY A 4 5.39 -15.83 -8.83
N GLY A 5 5.56 -14.53 -8.54
CA GLY A 5 6.79 -13.98 -7.94
C GLY A 5 6.82 -13.97 -6.41
N TYR A 6 5.67 -14.07 -5.74
CA TYR A 6 5.54 -13.97 -4.29
C TYR A 6 5.43 -15.32 -3.60
N PHE A 7 5.79 -15.36 -2.32
CA PHE A 7 5.61 -16.54 -1.49
C PHE A 7 4.13 -16.88 -1.33
N ASP A 8 3.81 -18.18 -1.30
CA ASP A 8 2.43 -18.63 -1.10
C ASP A 8 2.03 -18.53 0.38
N SER A 9 1.64 -17.32 0.77
CA SER A 9 1.13 -16.99 2.11
C SER A 9 -0.13 -16.10 2.01
N PRO A 10 -0.92 -15.94 3.08
CA PRO A 10 -2.08 -15.06 3.06
C PRO A 10 -1.77 -13.60 2.74
N TRP A 11 -0.60 -13.09 3.10
CA TRP A 11 -0.23 -11.68 2.92
C TRP A 11 1.28 -11.49 2.71
N PRO A 12 1.83 -11.88 1.55
CA PRO A 12 3.28 -11.89 1.32
C PRO A 12 3.89 -10.50 1.09
N ALA A 13 3.07 -9.47 0.87
CA ALA A 13 3.54 -8.13 0.51
C ALA A 13 2.55 -7.05 0.91
N GLU A 14 2.92 -5.80 0.69
CA GLU A 14 2.05 -4.62 0.79
C GLU A 14 0.72 -4.89 0.06
N ASP A 15 -0.40 -4.52 0.69
CA ASP A 15 -1.74 -4.64 0.12
C ASP A 15 -2.10 -6.04 -0.40
N GLY A 16 -1.39 -7.06 0.11
CA GLY A 16 -1.59 -8.47 -0.24
C GLY A 16 -0.91 -8.91 -1.53
N GLY A 17 -0.24 -8.00 -2.28
CA GLY A 17 0.48 -8.37 -3.50
C GLY A 17 0.59 -7.24 -4.53
N PRO A 18 1.08 -7.56 -5.75
CA PRO A 18 1.48 -6.55 -6.74
C PRO A 18 0.32 -5.74 -7.32
N GLN A 19 -0.89 -6.25 -7.31
CA GLN A 19 -2.09 -5.57 -7.79
C GLN A 19 -2.69 -4.60 -6.75
N ARG A 20 -2.21 -4.63 -5.51
CA ARG A 20 -2.69 -3.81 -4.38
C ARG A 20 -4.19 -3.91 -4.11
N LEU A 21 -4.74 -5.11 -4.23
CA LEU A 21 -6.18 -5.33 -4.07
C LEU A 21 -6.67 -5.12 -2.64
N GLN A 22 -5.79 -5.10 -1.65
CA GLN A 22 -6.14 -4.94 -0.23
C GLN A 22 -7.18 -5.98 0.24
N THR A 23 -7.23 -7.12 -0.43
CA THR A 23 -8.25 -8.15 -0.24
C THR A 23 -7.62 -9.43 0.27
N ALA A 24 -8.12 -9.90 1.39
CA ALA A 24 -7.71 -11.16 2.00
C ALA A 24 -8.11 -12.36 1.11
N PRO A 25 -7.25 -13.37 0.94
CA PRO A 25 -7.63 -14.57 0.22
C PRO A 25 -8.62 -15.40 1.05
N ILE A 26 -9.78 -15.72 0.47
CA ILE A 26 -10.88 -16.42 1.16
C ILE A 26 -10.43 -17.76 1.78
N ALA A 27 -9.60 -18.51 1.05
CA ALA A 27 -9.19 -19.85 1.49
C ALA A 27 -8.25 -19.87 2.72
N SER A 28 -7.45 -18.80 2.92
CA SER A 28 -6.39 -18.76 3.94
C SER A 28 -6.52 -17.63 4.96
N ALA A 29 -7.51 -16.75 4.79
CA ALA A 29 -7.82 -15.67 5.74
C ALA A 29 -9.33 -15.50 5.84
N PRO A 30 -10.00 -16.24 6.73
CA PRO A 30 -11.47 -16.33 6.79
C PRO A 30 -12.15 -15.03 7.26
N GLY A 31 -11.40 -14.07 7.79
CA GLY A 31 -11.91 -12.81 8.30
C GLY A 31 -12.02 -12.77 9.82
N LEU A 32 -12.40 -11.62 10.32
CA LEU A 32 -12.72 -11.45 11.74
C LEU A 32 -14.01 -12.19 12.06
N ASN A 33 -14.96 -12.21 11.11
CA ASN A 33 -16.25 -12.86 11.24
C ASN A 33 -16.94 -12.46 12.56
N LEU A 34 -17.03 -11.13 12.76
CA LEU A 34 -17.54 -10.53 13.99
C LEU A 34 -19.05 -10.79 14.11
N ARG A 35 -19.45 -11.50 15.15
CA ARG A 35 -20.83 -11.89 15.40
C ARG A 35 -21.51 -10.95 16.40
N PRO A 36 -22.85 -10.88 16.44
CA PRO A 36 -23.56 -10.13 17.46
C PRO A 36 -23.13 -10.54 18.88
N GLY A 37 -22.76 -9.54 19.69
CA GLY A 37 -22.28 -9.76 21.08
C GLY A 37 -20.77 -9.95 21.21
N GLU A 38 -20.04 -10.24 20.13
CA GLU A 38 -18.58 -10.23 20.11
C GLU A 38 -18.04 -8.78 19.96
N ARG A 39 -16.82 -8.56 20.40
CA ARG A 39 -16.15 -7.25 20.31
C ARG A 39 -14.72 -7.39 19.82
N LEU A 40 -14.21 -6.30 19.28
CA LEU A 40 -12.80 -6.20 18.95
C LEU A 40 -11.98 -5.88 20.20
N ALA A 41 -10.88 -6.58 20.34
CA ALA A 41 -9.85 -6.31 21.33
C ALA A 41 -8.50 -6.15 20.63
N CYS A 42 -7.49 -5.59 21.30
CA CYS A 42 -6.16 -5.50 20.75
C CYS A 42 -5.07 -5.76 21.78
N THR A 43 -4.00 -6.39 21.33
CA THR A 43 -2.69 -6.39 22.00
C THR A 43 -1.79 -5.39 21.26
N THR A 44 -1.08 -4.55 21.98
CA THR A 44 -0.20 -3.54 21.37
C THR A 44 1.22 -3.66 21.87
N ARG A 45 2.16 -3.34 21.00
CA ARG A 45 3.58 -3.19 21.33
C ARG A 45 4.09 -1.85 20.83
N HIS A 46 4.84 -1.11 21.68
CA HIS A 46 5.57 0.05 21.23
C HIS A 46 6.74 -0.36 20.35
N THR A 47 6.91 0.31 19.22
CA THR A 47 7.98 0.09 18.26
C THR A 47 8.67 1.42 17.96
N LEU A 48 9.81 1.35 17.27
CA LEU A 48 10.20 2.46 16.41
C LEU A 48 9.11 2.61 15.33
N LEU A 49 9.24 3.55 14.43
CA LEU A 49 8.21 3.71 13.38
C LEU A 49 8.00 2.39 12.66
N SER A 50 6.86 1.74 12.90
CA SER A 50 6.44 0.54 12.18
C SER A 50 5.79 0.92 10.85
N THR A 51 6.10 0.19 9.78
CA THR A 51 5.57 0.45 8.46
C THR A 51 4.51 -0.60 8.09
N MET A 52 4.89 -1.87 8.10
CA MET A 52 4.03 -2.95 7.65
C MET A 52 4.41 -4.27 8.30
N THR A 53 3.47 -5.20 8.24
CA THR A 53 3.69 -6.62 8.46
C THR A 53 3.43 -7.40 7.18
N VAL A 54 4.18 -8.48 6.97
CA VAL A 54 3.95 -9.47 5.92
C VAL A 54 4.00 -10.87 6.54
N LEU A 55 3.32 -11.81 5.90
CA LEU A 55 3.25 -13.20 6.36
C LEU A 55 4.12 -14.09 5.47
N GLY A 56 4.89 -14.96 6.12
CA GLY A 56 5.65 -16.04 5.47
C GLY A 56 4.92 -17.38 5.53
N ALA A 57 5.62 -18.44 5.93
CA ALA A 57 5.00 -19.74 6.18
C ALA A 57 4.05 -19.66 7.39
N PRO A 58 3.16 -20.66 7.57
CA PRO A 58 2.20 -20.66 8.67
C PRO A 58 2.82 -20.33 10.03
N GLY A 59 2.26 -19.31 10.71
CA GLY A 59 2.76 -18.78 11.98
C GLY A 59 3.90 -17.77 11.87
N GLU A 60 4.44 -17.48 10.69
CA GLU A 60 5.48 -16.47 10.53
C GLU A 60 4.89 -15.09 10.21
N VAL A 61 5.30 -14.11 11.01
CA VAL A 61 4.95 -12.69 10.82
C VAL A 61 6.24 -11.89 10.86
N TYR A 62 6.44 -11.05 9.86
CA TYR A 62 7.60 -10.16 9.76
C TYR A 62 7.14 -8.71 9.83
N LEU A 63 7.82 -7.91 10.64
CA LEU A 63 7.56 -6.50 10.86
C LEU A 63 8.72 -5.65 10.32
N LEU A 64 8.42 -4.67 9.50
CA LEU A 64 9.39 -3.64 9.10
C LEU A 64 9.25 -2.41 9.98
N THR A 65 10.37 -2.00 10.59
CA THR A 65 10.49 -0.76 11.38
C THR A 65 11.63 0.10 10.87
N HIS A 66 11.60 1.39 11.15
CA HIS A 66 12.65 2.32 10.73
C HIS A 66 12.87 3.49 11.70
N SER A 67 13.99 4.18 11.56
CA SER A 67 14.46 5.22 12.46
C SER A 67 14.25 6.64 11.92
N ALA A 68 13.02 7.02 11.53
CA ALA A 68 12.74 8.32 10.91
C ALA A 68 13.14 9.54 11.75
N LEU A 69 13.15 9.45 13.08
CA LEU A 69 13.61 10.54 13.96
C LEU A 69 15.08 10.91 13.70
N ARG A 70 15.90 9.95 13.27
CA ARG A 70 17.30 10.21 12.92
C ARG A 70 17.43 11.16 11.73
N ALA A 71 16.55 11.06 10.74
CA ALA A 71 16.55 11.97 9.58
C ALA A 71 16.36 13.43 10.00
N ARG A 72 15.52 13.69 10.99
CA ARG A 72 15.31 15.05 11.55
C ARG A 72 16.52 15.61 12.28
N LEU A 73 17.41 14.74 12.73
CA LEU A 73 18.67 15.10 13.38
C LEU A 73 19.85 15.12 12.40
N GLY A 74 19.61 15.01 11.09
CA GLY A 74 20.67 14.94 10.08
C GLY A 74 21.51 13.65 10.15
N LEU A 75 21.04 12.62 10.87
CA LEU A 75 21.76 11.36 11.02
C LEU A 75 21.27 10.34 9.99
N ALA A 76 22.17 9.43 9.59
CA ALA A 76 21.84 8.33 8.69
C ALA A 76 20.68 7.50 9.26
N THR A 77 19.66 7.26 8.43
CA THR A 77 18.51 6.45 8.80
C THR A 77 18.81 4.97 8.63
N THR A 78 18.09 4.13 9.35
CA THR A 78 18.21 2.68 9.28
C THR A 78 16.83 2.03 9.35
N ALA A 79 16.69 0.87 8.73
CA ALA A 79 15.55 -0.01 8.92
C ALA A 79 15.94 -1.25 9.75
N CYS A 80 14.93 -1.97 10.22
CA CYS A 80 15.09 -3.25 10.90
C CYS A 80 13.89 -4.14 10.55
N VAL A 81 14.16 -5.40 10.25
CA VAL A 81 13.13 -6.44 10.10
C VAL A 81 13.13 -7.30 11.35
N GLU A 82 11.94 -7.51 11.90
CA GLU A 82 11.72 -8.40 13.03
C GLU A 82 10.81 -9.56 12.60
N LYS A 83 11.21 -10.78 12.87
CA LYS A 83 10.27 -11.90 12.95
C LYS A 83 9.62 -11.85 14.33
N ILE A 84 8.31 -11.79 14.40
CA ILE A 84 7.59 -11.59 15.66
C ILE A 84 6.71 -12.79 15.98
N ASP A 85 6.47 -13.01 17.27
CA ASP A 85 5.43 -13.92 17.74
C ASP A 85 4.06 -13.37 17.35
N PRO A 86 3.23 -14.16 16.67
CA PRO A 86 1.96 -13.67 16.11
C PRO A 86 0.92 -13.26 17.17
N VAL A 87 1.07 -13.69 18.41
CA VAL A 87 0.11 -13.41 19.49
C VAL A 87 0.61 -12.33 20.43
N SER A 88 1.81 -12.49 20.96
CA SER A 88 2.42 -11.56 21.92
C SER A 88 3.09 -10.36 21.26
N LEU A 89 3.31 -10.40 19.94
CA LEU A 89 4.02 -9.40 19.13
C LEU A 89 5.50 -9.24 19.50
N GLN A 90 6.05 -10.09 20.38
CA GLN A 90 7.46 -10.00 20.80
C GLN A 90 8.39 -10.49 19.70
N PRO A 91 9.57 -9.88 19.56
CA PRO A 91 10.53 -10.30 18.55
C PRO A 91 11.07 -11.70 18.86
N LEU A 92 11.01 -12.58 17.87
CA LEU A 92 11.64 -13.92 17.87
C LEU A 92 13.02 -13.87 17.21
N ALA A 93 13.19 -13.00 16.20
CA ALA A 93 14.46 -12.73 15.55
C ALA A 93 14.47 -11.28 15.05
N ARG A 94 15.66 -10.72 14.86
CA ARG A 94 15.87 -9.37 14.34
C ARG A 94 17.01 -9.34 13.34
N SER A 95 16.85 -8.50 12.32
CA SER A 95 17.98 -8.15 11.46
C SER A 95 18.98 -7.23 12.19
N PRO A 96 20.21 -7.16 11.70
CA PRO A 96 21.06 -6.01 11.99
C PRO A 96 20.37 -4.72 11.57
N ARG A 97 20.93 -3.56 11.95
CA ARG A 97 20.48 -2.28 11.40
C ARG A 97 20.83 -2.23 9.92
N LEU A 98 19.79 -2.21 9.09
CA LEU A 98 19.92 -2.14 7.64
C LEU A 98 20.22 -0.69 7.23
N PRO A 99 21.26 -0.42 6.44
CA PRO A 99 21.52 0.90 5.89
C PRO A 99 20.31 1.48 5.16
N GLY A 100 20.10 2.80 5.24
CA GLY A 100 18.97 3.49 4.62
C GLY A 100 19.40 4.64 3.71
N GLY A 101 19.46 5.85 4.23
CA GLY A 101 19.70 7.07 3.45
C GLY A 101 18.51 8.03 3.56
N PRO A 102 18.10 8.69 2.47
CA PRO A 102 16.92 9.54 2.48
C PRO A 102 15.68 8.77 2.97
N MET A 103 14.94 9.38 3.91
CA MET A 103 13.90 8.67 4.65
C MET A 103 12.56 8.75 3.95
N TRP A 104 11.97 7.59 3.74
CA TRP A 104 10.55 7.37 3.49
C TRP A 104 10.18 5.99 4.04
N PRO A 105 8.94 5.75 4.49
CA PRO A 105 8.51 4.40 4.85
C PRO A 105 8.76 3.44 3.68
N GLY A 106 9.57 2.43 3.91
CA GLY A 106 9.99 1.46 2.89
C GLY A 106 8.92 0.44 2.55
N GLY A 107 9.29 -0.54 1.76
CA GLY A 107 8.48 -1.70 1.38
C GLY A 107 9.13 -3.01 1.75
N MET A 108 8.34 -4.05 2.00
CA MET A 108 8.80 -5.39 2.32
C MET A 108 7.90 -6.45 1.67
N ALA A 109 8.51 -7.52 1.20
CA ALA A 109 7.78 -8.69 0.71
C ALA A 109 8.54 -9.98 0.97
N VAL A 110 7.81 -11.10 1.02
CA VAL A 110 8.36 -12.45 0.97
C VAL A 110 8.31 -12.91 -0.48
N HIS A 111 9.46 -13.14 -1.06
CA HIS A 111 9.61 -13.62 -2.43
C HIS A 111 9.36 -15.15 -2.49
N ARG A 112 8.99 -15.67 -3.66
CA ARG A 112 8.71 -17.12 -3.86
C ARG A 112 9.86 -18.05 -3.48
N ASN A 113 11.10 -17.56 -3.47
CA ASN A 113 12.25 -18.33 -3.00
C ASN A 113 12.35 -18.45 -1.47
N GLY A 114 11.41 -17.83 -0.72
CA GLY A 114 11.36 -17.82 0.73
C GLY A 114 12.15 -16.71 1.41
N ASP A 115 12.91 -15.91 0.67
CA ASP A 115 13.65 -14.78 1.22
C ASP A 115 12.78 -13.53 1.37
N LEU A 116 13.12 -12.69 2.33
CA LEU A 116 12.56 -11.38 2.53
C LEU A 116 13.36 -10.37 1.71
N PHE A 117 12.64 -9.52 0.98
CA PHE A 117 13.21 -8.34 0.35
C PHE A 117 12.66 -7.09 0.99
N VAL A 118 13.53 -6.11 1.21
CA VAL A 118 13.19 -4.82 1.84
C VAL A 118 13.81 -3.71 1.03
N VAL A 119 13.01 -2.75 0.63
CA VAL A 119 13.50 -1.48 0.10
C VAL A 119 13.33 -0.41 1.16
N TYR A 120 14.43 0.27 1.51
CA TYR A 120 14.40 1.36 2.48
C TYR A 120 15.49 2.40 2.19
N GLY A 121 15.13 3.69 2.23
CA GLY A 121 16.03 4.75 1.81
C GLY A 121 16.49 4.54 0.37
N ARG A 122 17.78 4.40 0.13
CA ARG A 122 18.35 4.08 -1.19
C ARG A 122 18.98 2.68 -1.25
N TYR A 123 18.43 1.72 -0.51
CA TYR A 123 18.94 0.34 -0.50
C TYR A 123 17.82 -0.66 -0.71
N LEU A 124 18.16 -1.76 -1.38
CA LEU A 124 17.41 -3.00 -1.38
C LEU A 124 18.22 -4.04 -0.61
N HIS A 125 17.58 -4.68 0.37
CA HIS A 125 18.18 -5.71 1.23
C HIS A 125 17.48 -7.05 0.99
N ARG A 126 18.26 -8.12 0.94
CA ARG A 126 17.80 -9.50 0.93
C ARG A 126 18.12 -10.13 2.28
N LEU A 127 17.13 -10.74 2.92
CA LEU A 127 17.28 -11.43 4.21
C LEU A 127 16.70 -12.84 4.13
N ASN A 128 17.24 -13.74 4.93
CA ASN A 128 16.62 -15.05 5.11
C ASN A 128 15.44 -14.97 6.11
N ARG A 129 14.76 -16.11 6.30
CA ARG A 129 13.61 -16.24 7.23
C ARG A 129 13.94 -16.03 8.71
N GLN A 130 15.23 -16.02 9.08
CA GLN A 130 15.75 -15.69 10.41
C GLN A 130 16.17 -14.21 10.52
N CYS A 131 15.79 -13.38 9.55
CA CYS A 131 16.14 -11.97 9.45
C CYS A 131 17.65 -11.69 9.33
N GLN A 132 18.46 -12.66 8.94
CA GLN A 132 19.88 -12.44 8.67
C GLN A 132 20.04 -11.83 7.27
N THR A 133 20.83 -10.79 7.14
CA THR A 133 21.11 -10.14 5.86
C THR A 133 21.97 -11.03 4.99
N LEU A 134 21.48 -11.40 3.82
CA LEU A 134 22.20 -12.20 2.81
C LEU A 134 22.94 -11.30 1.82
N ALA A 135 22.30 -10.18 1.42
CA ALA A 135 22.89 -9.21 0.50
C ALA A 135 22.25 -7.83 0.66
N SER A 136 22.93 -6.81 0.17
CA SER A 136 22.41 -5.44 0.09
C SER A 136 22.90 -4.78 -1.19
N LEU A 137 21.98 -4.15 -1.90
CA LEU A 137 22.25 -3.37 -3.12
C LEU A 137 21.98 -1.89 -2.85
N GLN A 138 22.96 -1.05 -3.09
CA GLN A 138 22.74 0.40 -3.13
C GLN A 138 22.09 0.76 -4.46
N LEU A 139 20.91 1.38 -4.39
CA LEU A 139 20.14 1.78 -5.56
C LEU A 139 20.72 3.07 -6.18
N PRO A 140 20.56 3.28 -7.51
CA PRO A 140 21.35 4.25 -8.26
C PRO A 140 21.07 5.72 -7.91
N VAL A 141 19.81 6.07 -7.58
CA VAL A 141 19.43 7.46 -7.31
C VAL A 141 19.56 7.79 -5.84
N ASP A 142 20.16 8.93 -5.51
CA ASP A 142 20.25 9.42 -4.13
C ASP A 142 18.93 10.09 -3.69
N ALA A 143 17.90 9.27 -3.61
CA ALA A 143 16.55 9.65 -3.22
C ALA A 143 15.90 8.48 -2.45
N PRO A 144 14.83 8.71 -1.70
CA PRO A 144 14.14 7.61 -1.05
C PRO A 144 13.47 6.70 -2.08
N TYR A 145 13.46 5.41 -1.79
CA TYR A 145 12.68 4.39 -2.49
C TYR A 145 11.60 3.89 -1.52
N ASN A 146 10.35 3.86 -1.95
CA ASN A 146 9.23 3.62 -1.05
C ASN A 146 8.63 2.22 -1.18
N SER A 147 8.90 1.51 -2.27
CA SER A 147 8.30 0.20 -2.50
C SER A 147 8.98 -0.52 -3.67
N PHE A 148 8.53 -1.74 -3.88
CA PHE A 148 8.85 -2.55 -5.05
C PHE A 148 7.70 -3.50 -5.37
N VAL A 149 7.72 -4.06 -6.56
CA VAL A 149 6.87 -5.17 -6.96
C VAL A 149 7.74 -6.35 -7.41
N VAL A 150 7.23 -7.55 -7.23
CA VAL A 150 7.83 -8.77 -7.78
C VAL A 150 6.96 -9.22 -8.96
N LEU A 151 7.56 -9.35 -10.11
CA LEU A 151 6.91 -9.80 -11.33
C LEU A 151 6.65 -11.32 -11.32
N ASP A 152 5.83 -11.81 -12.23
CA ASP A 152 5.55 -13.27 -12.33
C ASP A 152 6.81 -14.08 -12.67
N ASN A 153 7.75 -13.52 -13.43
CA ASN A 153 9.06 -14.14 -13.67
C ASN A 153 9.98 -14.14 -12.44
N GLY A 154 9.62 -13.43 -11.36
CA GLY A 154 10.36 -13.33 -10.11
C GLY A 154 11.29 -12.12 -10.02
N LEU A 155 11.48 -11.36 -11.07
CA LEU A 155 12.30 -10.14 -11.00
C LEU A 155 11.63 -9.08 -10.11
N ILE A 156 12.45 -8.32 -9.41
CA ILE A 156 12.01 -7.24 -8.53
C ILE A 156 12.14 -5.92 -9.25
N VAL A 157 11.10 -5.10 -9.28
CA VAL A 157 11.14 -3.75 -9.85
C VAL A 157 10.88 -2.72 -8.77
N THR A 158 11.76 -1.75 -8.65
CA THR A 158 11.63 -0.61 -7.74
C THR A 158 11.89 0.71 -8.46
N LYS A 159 11.55 1.83 -7.84
CA LYS A 159 11.88 3.17 -8.35
C LYS A 159 12.12 4.15 -7.19
N ASN A 160 12.89 5.21 -7.47
CA ASN A 160 12.99 6.33 -6.54
C ASN A 160 11.67 7.12 -6.47
N LEU A 161 11.45 7.75 -5.34
CA LEU A 161 10.32 8.64 -5.06
C LEU A 161 10.74 10.09 -5.23
N SER A 162 10.03 10.83 -6.08
CA SER A 162 10.20 12.27 -6.28
C SER A 162 8.95 12.85 -6.94
N ASP A 163 8.60 14.08 -6.61
CA ASP A 163 7.58 14.88 -7.30
C ASP A 163 8.17 15.94 -8.24
N THR A 164 9.51 16.03 -8.31
CA THR A 164 10.23 17.04 -9.11
C THR A 164 11.19 16.45 -10.12
N VAL A 165 11.76 15.26 -9.85
CA VAL A 165 12.72 14.59 -10.71
C VAL A 165 12.09 13.31 -11.26
N ALA A 166 12.30 13.05 -12.56
CA ALA A 166 11.83 11.82 -13.21
C ALA A 166 12.21 10.58 -12.39
N ALA A 167 11.26 9.64 -12.26
CA ALA A 167 11.53 8.41 -11.56
C ALA A 167 12.42 7.50 -12.43
N ARG A 168 13.31 6.75 -11.78
CA ARG A 168 14.17 5.76 -12.42
C ARG A 168 13.79 4.38 -11.93
N LEU A 169 13.35 3.52 -12.84
CA LEU A 169 13.02 2.14 -12.56
C LEU A 169 14.29 1.30 -12.59
N THR A 170 14.49 0.51 -11.55
CA THR A 170 15.60 -0.43 -11.40
C THR A 170 15.03 -1.84 -11.29
N VAL A 171 15.52 -2.74 -12.11
CA VAL A 171 15.19 -4.18 -12.07
C VAL A 171 16.29 -4.95 -11.36
N VAL A 172 15.92 -5.77 -10.39
CA VAL A 172 16.86 -6.54 -9.57
C VAL A 172 16.58 -8.04 -9.72
N ASP A 173 17.61 -8.80 -9.97
CA ASP A 173 17.58 -10.26 -9.93
C ASP A 173 17.60 -10.72 -8.45
N PRO A 174 16.56 -11.42 -7.98
CA PRO A 174 16.48 -11.86 -6.58
C PRO A 174 17.54 -12.94 -6.23
N ALA A 175 18.09 -13.66 -7.18
CA ALA A 175 19.09 -14.68 -6.93
C ALA A 175 20.46 -14.07 -6.57
N THR A 176 20.86 -13.04 -7.30
CA THR A 176 22.16 -12.37 -7.15
C THR A 176 22.08 -11.09 -6.31
N THR A 177 20.88 -10.51 -6.16
CA THR A 177 20.65 -9.17 -5.58
C THR A 177 21.43 -8.08 -6.33
N ALA A 178 21.57 -8.25 -7.64
CA ALA A 178 22.22 -7.31 -8.55
C ALA A 178 21.19 -6.75 -9.56
N ARG A 179 21.52 -5.65 -10.20
CA ARG A 179 20.71 -5.14 -11.31
C ARG A 179 20.66 -6.15 -12.45
N ALA A 180 19.45 -6.48 -12.89
CA ALA A 180 19.22 -7.45 -13.96
C ALA A 180 19.41 -6.84 -15.36
N CYS A 181 19.23 -5.52 -15.49
CA CYS A 181 19.35 -4.80 -16.74
C CYS A 181 19.70 -3.31 -16.46
N PRO A 182 20.00 -2.50 -17.50
CA PRO A 182 20.09 -1.06 -17.35
C PRO A 182 18.80 -0.44 -16.81
N ASP A 183 18.95 0.59 -15.97
CA ASP A 183 17.81 1.33 -15.42
C ASP A 183 17.03 2.05 -16.53
N GLN A 184 15.73 2.27 -16.31
CA GLN A 184 14.84 2.97 -17.23
C GLN A 184 14.33 4.26 -16.58
N ASP A 185 14.51 5.40 -17.23
CA ASP A 185 13.94 6.65 -16.78
C ASP A 185 12.44 6.70 -17.16
N SER A 186 11.62 7.19 -16.25
CA SER A 186 10.20 7.44 -16.53
C SER A 186 10.02 8.79 -17.22
N PRO A 187 8.90 8.98 -17.96
CA PRO A 187 8.63 10.26 -18.63
C PRO A 187 8.38 11.41 -17.66
N GLU A 188 8.13 11.13 -16.40
CA GLU A 188 7.80 12.13 -15.39
C GLU A 188 8.12 11.67 -13.96
N PRO A 189 8.12 12.58 -12.97
CA PRO A 189 8.25 12.22 -11.56
C PRO A 189 7.13 11.32 -11.07
N SER A 190 7.36 10.56 -9.99
CA SER A 190 6.36 9.69 -9.37
C SER A 190 6.59 9.55 -7.86
N ILE A 191 5.54 9.84 -7.09
CA ILE A 191 5.48 9.64 -5.64
C ILE A 191 4.88 8.28 -5.31
N ALA A 192 3.90 7.83 -6.08
CA ALA A 192 3.16 6.60 -5.87
C ALA A 192 4.07 5.36 -5.83
N ARG A 193 3.61 4.32 -5.15
CA ARG A 193 4.20 3.00 -5.21
C ARG A 193 3.89 2.33 -6.55
N LEU A 194 4.71 1.36 -6.92
CA LEU A 194 4.47 0.56 -8.11
C LEU A 194 3.35 -0.44 -7.88
N SER A 195 2.61 -0.76 -8.94
CA SER A 195 1.71 -1.91 -9.01
C SER A 195 2.03 -2.73 -10.25
N ALA A 196 1.68 -4.02 -10.27
CA ALA A 196 1.97 -4.88 -11.41
C ALA A 196 0.90 -5.96 -11.62
N ILE A 197 0.75 -6.37 -12.88
CA ILE A 197 0.03 -7.58 -13.30
C ILE A 197 0.95 -8.38 -14.22
N GLY A 198 1.18 -9.65 -13.89
CA GLY A 198 2.08 -10.49 -14.66
C GLY A 198 3.49 -9.90 -14.67
N ASN A 199 3.98 -9.60 -15.87
CA ASN A 199 5.26 -8.96 -16.08
C ASN A 199 5.13 -7.48 -16.55
N THR A 200 3.99 -6.85 -16.26
CA THR A 200 3.71 -5.44 -16.58
C THR A 200 3.67 -4.60 -15.30
N VAL A 201 4.45 -3.53 -15.27
CA VAL A 201 4.54 -2.57 -14.16
C VAL A 201 3.79 -1.30 -14.52
N TYR A 202 2.95 -0.83 -13.61
CA TYR A 202 2.19 0.42 -13.73
C TYR A 202 2.78 1.47 -12.80
N VAL A 203 2.93 2.67 -13.33
CA VAL A 203 3.51 3.83 -12.64
C VAL A 203 2.51 4.98 -12.67
N VAL A 204 2.09 5.43 -11.50
CA VAL A 204 1.34 6.68 -11.37
C VAL A 204 2.35 7.81 -11.25
N GLY A 205 2.49 8.58 -12.32
CA GLY A 205 3.30 9.79 -12.36
C GLY A 205 2.56 10.99 -11.78
N VAL A 206 3.21 12.14 -11.72
CA VAL A 206 2.62 13.37 -11.18
C VAL A 206 1.51 13.96 -12.08
N ARG A 207 1.39 13.49 -13.33
CA ARG A 207 0.43 14.01 -14.33
C ARG A 207 -0.36 12.90 -15.01
N SER A 208 0.24 11.70 -15.17
CA SER A 208 -0.36 10.60 -15.90
C SER A 208 -0.04 9.25 -15.27
N ILE A 209 -0.82 8.23 -15.62
CA ILE A 209 -0.47 6.84 -15.39
C ILE A 209 0.01 6.22 -16.70
N PHE A 210 1.07 5.42 -16.62
CA PHE A 210 1.70 4.75 -17.74
C PHE A 210 2.29 3.40 -17.29
N ARG A 211 2.81 2.58 -18.23
CA ARG A 211 3.28 1.23 -17.91
C ARG A 211 4.51 0.81 -18.70
N TYR A 212 5.17 -0.21 -18.17
CA TYR A 212 6.30 -0.90 -18.77
C TYR A 212 6.03 -2.39 -18.80
N HIS A 213 6.47 -3.07 -19.84
CA HIS A 213 6.44 -4.51 -19.95
C HIS A 213 7.85 -5.08 -19.84
N TRP A 214 8.04 -6.15 -19.09
CA TRP A 214 9.27 -6.91 -19.18
C TRP A 214 9.31 -7.66 -20.51
N SER A 215 10.37 -7.47 -21.28
CA SER A 215 10.62 -8.16 -22.52
C SER A 215 11.73 -9.20 -22.32
N ASP A 216 11.38 -10.49 -22.41
CA ASP A 216 12.36 -11.57 -22.32
C ASP A 216 13.35 -11.52 -23.49
N ALA A 217 12.91 -11.12 -24.68
CA ALA A 217 13.76 -10.98 -25.85
C ALA A 217 14.80 -9.87 -25.72
N ALA A 218 14.43 -8.74 -25.09
CA ALA A 218 15.36 -7.62 -24.84
C ALA A 218 16.03 -7.72 -23.45
N SER A 219 15.58 -8.63 -22.59
CA SER A 219 15.99 -8.76 -21.19
C SER A 219 15.96 -7.44 -20.41
N GLN A 220 14.88 -6.65 -20.60
CA GLN A 220 14.71 -5.35 -19.95
C GLN A 220 13.24 -4.93 -19.89
N LEU A 221 12.96 -3.88 -19.11
CA LEU A 221 11.67 -3.19 -19.16
C LEU A 221 11.58 -2.38 -20.46
N VAL A 222 10.41 -2.41 -21.09
CA VAL A 222 10.10 -1.64 -22.30
C VAL A 222 8.89 -0.75 -22.01
N PHE A 223 9.03 0.55 -22.22
CA PHE A 223 7.94 1.51 -22.09
C PHE A 223 6.85 1.25 -23.13
N ASP A 224 5.59 1.20 -22.69
CA ASP A 224 4.44 1.09 -23.58
C ASP A 224 3.97 2.48 -24.02
N ALA A 225 4.46 2.94 -25.16
CA ALA A 225 4.06 4.23 -25.74
C ALA A 225 2.59 4.26 -26.22
N GLY A 226 1.94 3.09 -26.37
CA GLY A 226 0.56 2.98 -26.83
C GLY A 226 -0.48 3.12 -25.71
N TRP A 227 -0.08 3.11 -24.44
CA TRP A 227 -1.00 3.21 -23.32
C TRP A 227 -0.53 4.24 -22.28
N ARG A 228 -1.30 5.31 -22.16
CA ARG A 228 -1.07 6.39 -21.19
C ARG A 228 -2.40 7.10 -20.91
N PHE A 229 -2.67 7.43 -19.66
CA PHE A 229 -3.81 8.25 -19.26
C PHE A 229 -3.35 9.49 -18.50
N ASP A 230 -3.54 10.67 -19.11
CA ASP A 230 -3.28 11.97 -18.51
C ASP A 230 -4.50 12.35 -17.63
N TYR A 231 -4.34 12.28 -16.31
CA TYR A 231 -5.45 12.46 -15.38
C TYR A 231 -5.53 13.85 -14.75
N ILE A 232 -4.48 14.66 -14.82
CA ILE A 232 -4.50 16.05 -14.33
C ILE A 232 -5.09 16.94 -15.41
N GLY A 233 -6.34 17.35 -15.23
CA GLY A 233 -7.07 18.16 -16.20
C GLY A 233 -7.46 19.55 -15.72
N ALA A 234 -7.50 19.79 -14.41
CA ALA A 234 -7.93 21.07 -13.83
C ALA A 234 -6.83 21.73 -13.00
N SER A 235 -6.84 23.06 -12.97
CA SER A 235 -5.96 23.82 -12.09
C SER A 235 -6.27 23.51 -10.62
N GLY A 236 -5.23 23.29 -9.83
CA GLY A 236 -5.35 23.00 -8.40
C GLY A 236 -5.45 21.52 -8.04
N GLN A 237 -5.54 20.63 -9.02
CA GLN A 237 -5.38 19.19 -8.80
C GLN A 237 -3.91 18.84 -8.57
N SER A 238 -3.67 17.81 -7.79
CA SER A 238 -2.33 17.26 -7.60
C SER A 238 -2.30 15.76 -7.87
N TYR A 239 -1.09 15.20 -7.89
CA TYR A 239 -0.81 13.84 -8.30
C TYR A 239 -1.61 12.77 -7.52
N GLY A 240 -1.81 11.65 -8.21
CA GLY A 240 -2.37 10.44 -7.62
C GLY A 240 -1.36 9.67 -6.77
N TRP A 241 -1.90 8.78 -5.94
CA TRP A 241 -1.12 7.78 -5.20
C TRP A 241 -1.28 6.41 -5.84
N ASP A 242 -1.01 5.39 -5.07
CA ASP A 242 -0.92 4.00 -5.49
C ASP A 242 -2.16 3.55 -6.29
N VAL A 243 -1.93 2.74 -7.30
CA VAL A 243 -2.98 2.22 -8.16
C VAL A 243 -3.34 0.78 -7.80
N VAL A 244 -4.64 0.52 -7.71
CA VAL A 244 -5.21 -0.83 -7.60
C VAL A 244 -5.51 -1.36 -9.00
N LEU A 245 -5.07 -2.58 -9.29
CA LEU A 245 -5.26 -3.22 -10.58
C LEU A 245 -6.24 -4.40 -10.44
N ASP A 246 -7.43 -4.27 -11.00
CA ASP A 246 -8.48 -5.30 -10.88
C ASP A 246 -8.41 -6.40 -11.95
N GLY A 247 -7.46 -6.29 -12.88
CA GLY A 247 -7.28 -7.18 -14.03
C GLY A 247 -7.84 -6.62 -15.33
N GLN A 248 -8.73 -5.65 -15.28
CA GLN A 248 -9.29 -4.95 -16.43
C GLN A 248 -9.10 -3.44 -16.37
N HIS A 249 -9.01 -2.88 -15.15
CA HIS A 249 -8.90 -1.44 -14.91
C HIS A 249 -7.80 -1.15 -13.88
N ALA A 250 -7.30 0.06 -13.96
CA ALA A 250 -6.51 0.72 -12.93
C ALA A 250 -7.40 1.72 -12.18
N TRP A 251 -7.39 1.63 -10.83
CA TRP A 251 -8.18 2.47 -9.94
C TRP A 251 -7.25 3.21 -9.00
N PHE A 252 -7.38 4.51 -8.90
CA PHE A 252 -6.58 5.33 -8.00
C PHE A 252 -7.33 6.61 -7.62
N MET A 253 -6.77 7.39 -6.71
CA MET A 253 -7.31 8.68 -6.31
C MET A 253 -6.24 9.75 -6.48
N ASP A 254 -6.65 10.98 -6.76
CA ASP A 254 -5.75 12.14 -6.88
C ASP A 254 -5.72 13.02 -5.63
N ASN A 255 -5.11 14.20 -5.74
CA ASN A 255 -4.86 15.14 -4.64
C ASN A 255 -3.97 14.56 -3.52
N GLY A 256 -2.96 13.80 -3.92
CA GLY A 256 -1.97 13.22 -3.00
C GLY A 256 -0.91 14.19 -2.51
N HIS A 257 -0.84 15.42 -3.03
CA HIS A 257 0.08 16.43 -2.51
C HIS A 257 -0.46 16.98 -1.19
N HIS A 258 0.34 16.87 -0.11
CA HIS A 258 0.02 17.47 1.17
C HIS A 258 1.29 17.79 1.95
N ARG A 259 1.14 18.62 2.97
CA ARG A 259 2.24 18.89 3.90
C ARG A 259 2.39 17.71 4.84
N TYR A 260 3.43 16.93 4.66
CA TYR A 260 3.80 15.79 5.53
C TYR A 260 4.17 16.24 6.94
N LEU A 261 3.21 16.83 7.64
CA LEU A 261 3.27 17.06 9.08
C LEU A 261 2.62 15.84 9.74
N PHE A 262 2.73 15.66 10.98
CA PHE A 262 2.37 14.48 11.77
C PHE A 262 0.94 13.93 11.62
N ARG A 263 0.09 14.52 10.83
CA ARG A 263 -1.25 14.00 10.54
C ARG A 263 -1.68 14.34 9.12
N MET A 264 -2.45 13.43 8.54
CA MET A 264 -3.02 13.53 7.19
C MET A 264 -4.46 14.01 7.25
N VAL A 265 -5.23 13.55 8.25
CA VAL A 265 -6.63 13.93 8.45
C VAL A 265 -6.75 15.42 8.75
N GLY A 266 -7.54 16.13 7.97
CA GLY A 266 -7.74 17.57 8.10
C GLY A 266 -6.55 18.41 7.62
N ALA A 267 -5.71 17.90 6.73
CA ALA A 267 -4.48 18.57 6.30
C ALA A 267 -4.32 18.72 4.79
N GLY A 268 -5.39 18.70 4.02
CA GLY A 268 -5.38 18.91 2.58
C GLY A 268 -4.83 20.29 2.18
N VAL A 269 -4.14 20.34 1.05
CA VAL A 269 -3.55 21.58 0.49
C VAL A 269 -4.06 21.90 -0.91
N SER A 270 -4.74 20.97 -1.57
CA SER A 270 -5.34 21.19 -2.90
C SER A 270 -6.62 22.02 -2.78
N PRO A 271 -6.85 23.03 -3.64
CA PRO A 271 -8.08 23.81 -3.60
C PRO A 271 -9.32 23.06 -4.14
N THR A 272 -9.09 21.93 -4.83
CA THR A 272 -10.13 21.11 -5.47
C THR A 272 -10.56 19.93 -4.59
N ALA A 273 -11.69 19.33 -4.90
CA ALA A 273 -12.07 18.03 -4.39
C ALA A 273 -11.11 16.95 -4.91
N ASN A 274 -10.87 15.91 -4.11
CA ASN A 274 -10.18 14.72 -4.61
C ASN A 274 -11.15 13.83 -5.40
N ARG A 275 -10.59 13.12 -6.39
CA ARG A 275 -11.37 12.28 -7.29
C ARG A 275 -10.95 10.82 -7.18
N LEU A 276 -11.92 9.94 -7.35
CA LEU A 276 -11.72 8.56 -7.72
C LEU A 276 -11.62 8.46 -9.24
N LEU A 277 -10.58 7.80 -9.71
CA LEU A 277 -10.28 7.62 -11.13
C LEU A 277 -10.26 6.14 -11.48
N ARG A 278 -10.83 5.80 -12.64
CA ARG A 278 -10.75 4.48 -13.27
C ARG A 278 -10.28 4.64 -14.70
N VAL A 279 -9.36 3.81 -15.15
CA VAL A 279 -8.96 3.73 -16.55
C VAL A 279 -8.83 2.27 -16.98
N SER A 280 -9.33 1.95 -18.18
CA SER A 280 -9.22 0.59 -18.75
C SER A 280 -7.76 0.26 -19.07
N LEU A 281 -7.33 -0.96 -18.74
CA LEU A 281 -5.98 -1.43 -19.07
C LEU A 281 -5.83 -1.75 -20.58
N ASN A 282 -6.95 -1.88 -21.30
CA ASN A 282 -6.94 -2.15 -22.73
C ASN A 282 -7.03 -0.89 -23.58
N ASP A 283 -7.72 0.15 -23.08
CA ASP A 283 -7.96 1.40 -23.81
C ASP A 283 -7.95 2.58 -22.82
N ALA A 284 -6.92 3.39 -22.84
CA ALA A 284 -6.79 4.55 -21.97
C ALA A 284 -7.85 5.63 -22.24
N ALA A 285 -8.54 5.62 -23.38
CA ALA A 285 -9.67 6.52 -23.65
C ALA A 285 -10.95 6.11 -22.89
N ASP A 286 -11.03 4.84 -22.46
CA ASP A 286 -12.10 4.38 -21.57
C ASP A 286 -11.73 4.66 -20.11
N HIS A 287 -12.11 5.82 -19.63
CA HIS A 287 -11.84 6.25 -18.26
C HIS A 287 -13.05 6.93 -17.63
N LEU A 288 -12.99 7.03 -16.30
CA LEU A 288 -13.99 7.70 -15.46
C LEU A 288 -13.27 8.47 -14.35
N ALA A 289 -13.78 9.65 -14.04
CA ALA A 289 -13.36 10.44 -12.89
C ALA A 289 -14.60 11.01 -12.19
N LEU A 290 -14.66 10.88 -10.86
CA LEU A 290 -15.72 11.46 -10.05
C LEU A 290 -15.18 11.92 -8.69
N ASP A 291 -15.79 12.97 -8.14
CA ASP A 291 -15.43 13.47 -6.83
C ASP A 291 -15.78 12.45 -5.74
N VAL A 292 -14.88 12.27 -4.77
CA VAL A 292 -15.14 11.38 -3.64
C VAL A 292 -16.23 11.96 -2.73
N CYS A 293 -16.09 13.24 -2.35
CA CYS A 293 -17.13 13.90 -1.54
C CYS A 293 -17.51 15.30 -2.06
N GLY A 294 -16.87 15.77 -3.14
CA GLY A 294 -17.14 17.08 -3.74
C GLY A 294 -16.69 18.28 -2.91
N ALA A 295 -16.05 18.07 -1.77
CA ALA A 295 -15.59 19.15 -0.91
C ALA A 295 -14.21 19.67 -1.34
N PRO A 296 -13.95 20.98 -1.33
CA PRO A 296 -12.63 21.53 -1.63
C PRO A 296 -11.62 21.13 -0.54
N GLY A 297 -10.34 21.22 -0.86
CA GLY A 297 -9.27 20.86 0.07
C GLY A 297 -9.08 19.34 0.23
N GLY A 298 -9.64 18.55 -0.68
CA GLY A 298 -9.57 17.09 -0.62
C GLY A 298 -8.15 16.58 -0.71
N SER A 299 -7.82 15.52 0.04
CA SER A 299 -6.52 14.85 -0.05
C SER A 299 -6.60 13.37 0.31
N ILE A 300 -5.64 12.63 -0.27
CA ILE A 300 -5.46 11.20 -0.01
C ILE A 300 -3.98 10.87 0.17
N THR A 301 -3.71 9.68 0.68
CA THR A 301 -2.35 9.15 0.86
C THR A 301 -2.21 7.71 0.41
N ASN A 302 -3.29 7.05 0.09
CA ASN A 302 -3.33 5.61 -0.17
C ASN A 302 -4.38 5.31 -1.23
N PRO A 303 -4.37 4.13 -1.86
CA PRO A 303 -5.29 3.78 -2.92
C PRO A 303 -6.73 3.59 -2.44
N PRO A 304 -7.72 3.61 -3.35
CA PRO A 304 -9.06 3.12 -3.06
C PRO A 304 -9.03 1.60 -2.80
N LEU A 305 -10.12 1.08 -2.24
CA LEU A 305 -10.32 -0.37 -2.20
C LEU A 305 -11.29 -0.78 -3.30
N VAL A 306 -10.97 -1.85 -4.02
CA VAL A 306 -11.81 -2.37 -5.12
C VAL A 306 -12.09 -3.85 -4.87
N ASN A 307 -13.38 -4.22 -4.88
CA ASN A 307 -13.80 -5.61 -4.81
C ASN A 307 -14.65 -6.00 -6.03
N LEU A 308 -14.07 -6.79 -6.92
CA LEU A 308 -14.72 -7.23 -8.16
C LEU A 308 -15.91 -8.13 -7.90
N GLN A 309 -15.82 -9.03 -6.92
CA GLN A 309 -16.88 -10.02 -6.64
C GLN A 309 -18.17 -9.31 -6.22
N ARG A 310 -18.07 -8.26 -5.42
CA ARG A 310 -19.21 -7.45 -4.96
C ARG A 310 -19.48 -6.26 -5.86
N ARG A 311 -18.58 -5.97 -6.80
CA ARG A 311 -18.62 -4.80 -7.68
C ARG A 311 -18.70 -3.48 -6.89
N ILE A 312 -17.89 -3.38 -5.83
CA ILE A 312 -17.85 -2.21 -4.96
C ILE A 312 -16.47 -1.60 -5.01
N VAL A 313 -16.43 -0.28 -5.12
CA VAL A 313 -15.23 0.52 -4.90
C VAL A 313 -15.47 1.47 -3.72
N VAL A 314 -14.45 1.62 -2.88
CA VAL A 314 -14.48 2.52 -1.72
C VAL A 314 -13.36 3.52 -1.86
N GLY A 315 -13.71 4.80 -1.89
CA GLY A 315 -12.77 5.93 -1.85
C GLY A 315 -12.95 6.73 -0.56
N TYR A 316 -11.98 7.57 -0.26
CA TYR A 316 -12.04 8.43 0.92
C TYR A 316 -11.32 9.76 0.68
N ASP A 317 -11.67 10.74 1.49
CA ASP A 317 -11.04 12.04 1.57
C ASP A 317 -10.51 12.26 2.99
N SER A 318 -9.21 12.12 3.15
CA SER A 318 -8.56 12.26 4.46
C SER A 318 -8.71 13.67 5.03
N ALA A 319 -8.61 14.70 4.19
CA ALA A 319 -8.70 16.09 4.64
C ALA A 319 -10.09 16.44 5.13
N ASN A 320 -11.10 16.00 4.43
CA ASN A 320 -12.50 16.29 4.74
C ASN A 320 -13.17 15.24 5.63
N ARG A 321 -12.43 14.19 6.04
CA ARG A 321 -12.92 13.10 6.91
C ARG A 321 -14.15 12.41 6.34
N GLN A 322 -14.11 12.07 5.04
CA GLN A 322 -15.22 11.48 4.31
C GLN A 322 -14.81 10.14 3.72
N MET A 323 -15.73 9.20 3.67
CA MET A 323 -15.56 7.92 2.96
C MET A 323 -16.83 7.63 2.16
N GLN A 324 -16.66 7.21 0.92
CA GLN A 324 -17.75 6.93 0.00
C GLN A 324 -17.56 5.59 -0.66
N ALA A 325 -18.62 4.80 -0.76
CA ALA A 325 -18.65 3.59 -1.57
C ALA A 325 -19.59 3.75 -2.76
N TRP A 326 -19.22 3.07 -3.83
CA TRP A 326 -20.03 2.97 -5.04
C TRP A 326 -20.11 1.52 -5.49
N ARG A 327 -21.26 1.16 -6.06
CA ARG A 327 -21.42 -0.06 -6.83
C ARG A 327 -21.15 0.24 -8.31
N PHE A 328 -20.32 -0.55 -8.94
CA PHE A 328 -20.00 -0.38 -10.35
C PHE A 328 -20.55 -1.53 -11.19
N ASP A 329 -20.96 -1.16 -12.40
CA ASP A 329 -21.26 -2.11 -13.46
C ASP A 329 -20.28 -1.87 -14.61
N PRO A 330 -19.31 -2.78 -14.84
CA PRO A 330 -18.33 -2.60 -15.89
C PRO A 330 -18.92 -2.44 -17.28
N ALA A 331 -20.10 -3.04 -17.54
CA ALA A 331 -20.77 -2.92 -18.84
C ALA A 331 -21.38 -1.53 -19.04
N LEU A 332 -21.86 -0.89 -17.98
CA LEU A 332 -22.49 0.43 -18.04
C LEU A 332 -21.51 1.58 -17.88
N ARG A 333 -20.26 1.31 -17.50
CA ARG A 333 -19.23 2.34 -17.24
C ARG A 333 -19.66 3.41 -16.23
N SER A 334 -20.52 3.02 -15.28
CA SER A 334 -21.08 3.93 -14.30
C SER A 334 -20.85 3.45 -12.88
N LEU A 335 -20.80 4.41 -11.96
CA LEU A 335 -20.72 4.19 -10.52
C LEU A 335 -21.97 4.74 -9.88
N GLN A 336 -22.67 3.89 -9.12
CA GLN A 336 -23.84 4.28 -8.35
C GLN A 336 -23.47 4.42 -6.87
N PRO A 337 -23.72 5.56 -6.23
CA PRO A 337 -23.47 5.73 -4.80
C PRO A 337 -24.17 4.61 -3.99
N LEU A 338 -23.43 4.01 -3.07
CA LEU A 338 -23.93 2.93 -2.23
C LEU A 338 -24.15 3.40 -0.78
N TRP A 339 -23.14 3.96 -0.17
CA TRP A 339 -23.21 4.60 1.15
C TRP A 339 -22.13 5.67 1.29
N HIS A 340 -22.34 6.57 2.25
CA HIS A 340 -21.44 7.66 2.58
C HIS A 340 -21.25 7.76 4.10
N LYS A 341 -20.01 7.95 4.53
CA LYS A 341 -19.64 8.21 5.92
C LYS A 341 -19.03 9.59 6.05
N ALA A 342 -19.69 10.45 6.80
CA ALA A 342 -19.13 11.72 7.26
C ALA A 342 -18.39 11.50 8.59
N ASP A 343 -17.38 12.34 8.85
CA ASP A 343 -16.60 12.35 10.10
C ASP A 343 -15.87 11.04 10.41
N LEU A 344 -15.40 10.35 9.36
CA LEU A 344 -14.51 9.19 9.48
C LEU A 344 -13.09 9.58 9.07
N GLY A 345 -12.19 9.69 10.03
CA GLY A 345 -10.81 10.15 9.81
C GLY A 345 -9.90 9.08 9.21
N CYS A 346 -10.23 8.58 8.03
CA CYS A 346 -9.42 7.61 7.30
C CYS A 346 -8.21 8.27 6.63
N ALA A 347 -7.04 7.66 6.79
CA ALA A 347 -5.81 8.01 6.09
C ALA A 347 -4.86 6.81 5.97
N SER A 348 -5.34 5.59 6.09
CA SER A 348 -4.58 4.35 5.98
C SER A 348 -4.98 3.56 4.75
N HIS A 349 -4.16 2.60 4.38
CA HIS A 349 -4.61 1.51 3.52
C HIS A 349 -5.77 0.76 4.18
N MET A 350 -6.63 0.19 3.39
CA MET A 350 -7.77 -0.61 3.86
C MET A 350 -7.44 -2.10 3.78
N LEU A 351 -8.29 -2.93 4.40
CA LEU A 351 -8.23 -4.38 4.28
C LEU A 351 -9.65 -4.91 4.18
N LEU A 352 -9.91 -5.71 3.15
CA LEU A 352 -11.19 -6.37 2.97
C LEU A 352 -11.08 -7.87 3.23
N TYR A 353 -12.00 -8.39 4.04
CA TYR A 353 -12.30 -9.81 4.13
C TYR A 353 -13.52 -10.12 3.25
N PRO A 354 -13.32 -10.63 2.01
CA PRO A 354 -14.41 -10.72 1.04
C PRO A 354 -15.47 -11.76 1.41
N ALA A 355 -15.10 -12.80 2.15
CA ALA A 355 -16.04 -13.83 2.59
C ALA A 355 -17.14 -13.27 3.54
N THR A 356 -16.76 -12.38 4.44
CA THR A 356 -17.66 -11.80 5.44
C THR A 356 -18.13 -10.39 5.07
N GLY A 357 -17.51 -9.75 4.09
CA GLY A 357 -17.78 -8.36 3.71
C GLY A 357 -17.28 -7.35 4.74
N GLU A 358 -16.32 -7.73 5.58
CA GLU A 358 -15.71 -6.84 6.58
C GLU A 358 -14.65 -5.97 5.96
N LEU A 359 -14.93 -4.67 5.89
CA LEU A 359 -14.01 -3.62 5.47
C LEU A 359 -13.30 -3.04 6.70
N VAL A 360 -12.00 -3.26 6.81
CA VAL A 360 -11.19 -2.70 7.89
C VAL A 360 -10.56 -1.40 7.42
N THR A 361 -10.73 -0.36 8.22
CA THR A 361 -10.17 0.98 8.00
C THR A 361 -9.78 1.60 9.34
N ASN A 362 -9.36 2.87 9.35
CA ASN A 362 -9.09 3.59 10.57
C ASN A 362 -10.00 4.82 10.76
N ASP A 363 -10.10 5.25 12.00
CA ASP A 363 -10.64 6.56 12.38
C ASP A 363 -9.65 7.24 13.33
N TYR A 364 -9.06 8.34 12.89
CA TYR A 364 -8.12 9.10 13.70
C TYR A 364 -8.84 10.21 14.45
N ARG A 365 -8.91 10.06 15.79
CA ARG A 365 -9.59 11.01 16.68
C ARG A 365 -8.71 11.40 17.86
N ARG A 366 -8.73 12.68 18.24
CA ARG A 366 -8.17 13.20 19.50
C ARG A 366 -6.79 12.60 19.86
N LEU A 367 -5.85 12.67 18.91
CA LEU A 367 -4.49 12.14 19.09
C LEU A 367 -4.46 10.60 19.32
N GLY A 368 -5.40 9.88 18.79
CA GLY A 368 -5.44 8.43 18.88
C GLY A 368 -6.05 7.81 17.62
N GLU A 369 -5.54 6.65 17.27
CA GLU A 369 -6.01 5.88 16.14
C GLU A 369 -6.91 4.74 16.62
N GLU A 370 -8.04 4.59 15.95
CA GLU A 370 -8.96 3.48 16.12
C GLU A 370 -9.01 2.66 14.83
N VAL A 371 -9.00 1.35 14.95
CA VAL A 371 -9.34 0.44 13.86
C VAL A 371 -10.84 0.27 13.87
N VAL A 372 -11.45 0.44 12.70
CA VAL A 372 -12.90 0.36 12.50
C VAL A 372 -13.19 -0.72 11.47
N VAL A 373 -14.18 -1.55 11.75
CA VAL A 373 -14.68 -2.58 10.84
C VAL A 373 -16.06 -2.17 10.38
N LEU A 374 -16.22 -1.99 9.07
CA LEU A 374 -17.47 -1.63 8.42
C LEU A 374 -18.01 -2.84 7.63
N ASP A 375 -19.30 -2.87 7.43
CA ASP A 375 -19.93 -3.66 6.39
C ASP A 375 -19.69 -2.98 5.04
N ILE A 376 -19.06 -3.65 4.07
CA ILE A 376 -18.75 -3.05 2.78
C ILE A 376 -20.01 -2.73 1.96
N GLU A 377 -21.14 -3.45 2.19
CA GLU A 377 -22.39 -3.24 1.44
C GLU A 377 -23.22 -2.07 1.97
N THR A 378 -23.22 -1.86 3.31
CA THR A 378 -24.09 -0.85 3.95
C THR A 378 -23.32 0.31 4.57
N GLY A 379 -22.02 0.15 4.79
CA GLY A 379 -21.21 1.10 5.54
C GLY A 379 -21.45 1.04 7.06
N ASP A 380 -22.30 0.14 7.57
CA ASP A 380 -22.56 0.04 9.00
C ASP A 380 -21.33 -0.40 9.76
N GLU A 381 -21.10 0.21 10.91
CA GLU A 381 -20.00 -0.15 11.78
C GLU A 381 -20.31 -1.45 12.51
N ARG A 382 -19.51 -2.49 12.27
CA ARG A 382 -19.58 -3.78 12.93
C ARG A 382 -18.78 -3.82 14.22
N GLY A 383 -17.76 -2.97 14.34
CA GLY A 383 -16.94 -2.86 15.54
C GLY A 383 -15.80 -1.87 15.41
N ARG A 384 -15.28 -1.43 16.55
CA ARG A 384 -14.08 -0.60 16.63
C ARG A 384 -13.24 -0.92 17.84
N VAL A 385 -11.96 -0.63 17.77
CA VAL A 385 -11.02 -0.74 18.89
C VAL A 385 -9.95 0.33 18.80
N ARG A 386 -9.62 0.92 19.93
CA ARG A 386 -8.53 1.91 20.02
C ARG A 386 -7.18 1.19 20.05
N VAL A 387 -6.38 1.39 19.02
CA VAL A 387 -5.02 0.83 18.92
C VAL A 387 -3.98 1.82 19.43
N GLY A 388 -4.33 3.10 19.51
CA GLY A 388 -3.44 4.17 19.90
C GLY A 388 -2.43 4.46 18.79
N GLY A 389 -1.72 5.51 18.86
CA GLY A 389 -0.82 5.99 17.81
C GLY A 389 -0.94 7.50 17.76
N LEU A 390 0.17 8.17 17.47
CA LEU A 390 0.19 9.64 17.48
C LEU A 390 -0.16 10.22 16.12
N THR A 391 -0.05 9.41 15.06
CA THR A 391 -0.27 9.88 13.70
C THR A 391 -0.87 8.77 12.86
N GLN A 392 -1.80 9.13 12.05
CA GLN A 392 -2.15 8.39 10.87
C GLN A 392 -1.16 8.76 9.78
N GLY A 393 -0.83 7.84 8.96
CA GLY A 393 0.10 8.03 7.88
C GLY A 393 0.03 6.85 6.94
N VAL A 394 1.12 6.56 6.30
CA VAL A 394 1.25 5.35 5.51
C VAL A 394 1.21 4.15 6.46
N VAL A 395 0.04 3.57 6.63
CA VAL A 395 -0.21 2.40 7.47
C VAL A 395 -0.69 1.27 6.58
N PHE A 396 -0.03 0.13 6.67
CA PHE A 396 -0.39 -1.07 5.92
C PHE A 396 -0.94 -2.11 6.89
N PRO A 397 -2.25 -2.33 6.92
CA PRO A 397 -2.81 -3.46 7.62
C PRO A 397 -2.44 -4.76 6.92
N SER A 398 -2.37 -5.84 7.67
CA SER A 398 -2.26 -7.19 7.12
C SER A 398 -3.21 -8.15 7.83
N VAL A 399 -3.61 -9.19 7.14
CA VAL A 399 -4.37 -10.27 7.77
C VAL A 399 -3.52 -10.96 8.85
N GLY A 400 -4.17 -11.55 9.86
CA GLY A 400 -3.55 -12.44 10.80
C GLY A 400 -3.73 -13.92 10.39
N TRP A 401 -3.26 -14.82 11.25
CA TRP A 401 -3.36 -16.27 11.05
C TRP A 401 -4.70 -16.87 11.53
N GLY A 402 -5.48 -16.11 12.27
CA GLY A 402 -6.78 -16.49 12.80
C GLY A 402 -7.85 -15.44 12.53
N ARG A 403 -8.76 -15.27 13.52
CA ARG A 403 -9.76 -14.17 13.52
C ARG A 403 -9.08 -12.87 14.01
N ASP A 404 -8.00 -12.46 13.36
CA ASP A 404 -7.16 -11.32 13.75
C ASP A 404 -6.52 -10.63 12.54
N LEU A 405 -5.98 -9.46 12.78
CA LEU A 405 -5.19 -8.69 11.83
C LEU A 405 -4.06 -7.94 12.56
N TYR A 406 -3.04 -7.51 11.80
CA TYR A 406 -2.00 -6.63 12.30
C TYR A 406 -2.19 -5.23 11.75
N TRP A 407 -2.01 -4.25 12.63
CA TRP A 407 -2.15 -2.84 12.33
C TRP A 407 -0.89 -2.09 12.76
N CYS A 408 -0.20 -1.50 11.78
CA CYS A 408 0.99 -0.68 12.02
C CYS A 408 0.59 0.79 12.10
N SER A 409 0.56 1.38 13.27
CA SER A 409 0.53 2.83 13.38
C SER A 409 1.91 3.36 13.80
N MET A 410 2.16 4.64 13.56
CA MET A 410 3.46 5.23 13.86
C MET A 410 3.80 5.08 15.35
N GLY A 411 4.85 4.35 15.66
CA GLY A 411 5.29 4.06 17.03
C GLY A 411 4.59 2.89 17.72
N LYS A 412 3.63 2.24 17.07
CA LYS A 412 2.94 1.06 17.62
C LYS A 412 2.62 0.01 16.56
N LEU A 413 2.75 -1.24 16.96
CA LEU A 413 2.15 -2.39 16.30
C LEU A 413 1.00 -2.88 17.17
N ALA A 414 -0.16 -3.12 16.56
CA ALA A 414 -1.30 -3.73 17.20
C ALA A 414 -1.66 -5.05 16.50
N ARG A 415 -2.00 -6.07 17.27
CA ARG A 415 -2.80 -7.20 16.83
C ARG A 415 -4.23 -6.93 17.25
N VAL A 416 -5.15 -6.81 16.31
CA VAL A 416 -6.58 -6.66 16.54
C VAL A 416 -7.24 -8.02 16.35
N PHE A 417 -8.08 -8.44 17.27
CA PHE A 417 -8.70 -9.76 17.26
C PHE A 417 -10.11 -9.72 17.86
N VAL A 418 -10.88 -10.76 17.60
CA VAL A 418 -12.24 -10.92 18.13
C VAL A 418 -12.20 -11.61 19.50
N GLN A 419 -12.92 -11.03 20.47
CA GLN A 419 -13.06 -11.50 21.84
C GLN A 419 -14.52 -11.78 22.17
#